data_a137acbec510c5cdecca5298ca237c2e
#
_entry.id   a137acbec510c5cdecca5298ca237c2e
#
_cell.length_a   1.000
_cell.length_b   1.000
_cell.length_c   1.000
_cell.angle_alpha   90.00
_cell.angle_beta   90.00
_cell.angle_gamma   90.00
#
_symmetry.space_group_name_H-M   'P 1'
#
loop_
_entity.id
_entity.type
_entity.pdbx_description
1 polymer ?
#
loop_
_entity_poly.entity_id
_entity_poly.type
_entity_poly.pdbx_seq_one_letter_code
_entity_poly.pdbx_strand_id
1 'polypeptide(L)'
;MVDLTDRQLFTPFTHPESGVTSYVLTRKVAPLQQGFYFVNESMSADGRYLWFYCAFPPSGTAHCGRTLGVMDFQTGEVRHYPETQFGEASPFVDGQTGNVYWQNGRGVWK
;
A
#
# COMPACT_ATOMS: atom_id res chain seq x y z
N MET A 1 4.88 -17.85 1.70
CA MET A 1 5.00 -16.63 0.86
C MET A 1 4.13 -16.78 -0.35
N VAL A 2 3.43 -15.73 -0.74
CA VAL A 2 2.59 -15.77 -1.95
C VAL A 2 3.45 -15.88 -3.21
N ASP A 3 2.88 -16.52 -4.22
CA ASP A 3 3.50 -16.65 -5.52
C ASP A 3 3.23 -15.39 -6.36
N LEU A 4 4.28 -14.71 -6.78
CA LEU A 4 4.15 -13.52 -7.63
C LEU A 4 3.55 -13.83 -9.00
N THR A 5 3.53 -15.10 -9.41
CA THR A 5 2.88 -15.51 -10.66
C THR A 5 1.38 -15.73 -10.52
N ASP A 6 0.83 -15.64 -9.31
CA ASP A 6 -0.61 -15.78 -9.06
C ASP A 6 -1.36 -14.62 -9.72
N ARG A 7 -2.11 -14.92 -10.75
CA ARG A 7 -2.85 -13.93 -11.56
C ARG A 7 -4.06 -13.35 -10.86
N GLN A 8 -4.51 -13.97 -9.78
CA GLN A 8 -5.57 -13.39 -8.95
C GLN A 8 -5.05 -12.24 -8.09
N LEU A 9 -3.77 -12.26 -7.77
CA LEU A 9 -3.13 -11.25 -6.95
C LEU A 9 -2.38 -10.21 -7.77
N PHE A 10 -1.66 -10.62 -8.82
CA PHE A 10 -0.74 -9.75 -9.54
C PHE A 10 -0.92 -9.83 -11.05
N THR A 11 -0.64 -8.71 -11.70
CA THR A 11 -0.46 -8.65 -13.16
C THR A 11 0.99 -8.27 -13.43
N PRO A 12 1.74 -9.12 -14.15
CA PRO A 12 3.13 -8.79 -14.50
C PRO A 12 3.17 -7.82 -15.68
N PHE A 13 4.17 -6.98 -15.66
CA PHE A 13 4.53 -6.11 -16.79
C PHE A 13 6.04 -6.15 -16.95
N THR A 14 6.50 -6.57 -18.12
CA THR A 14 7.94 -6.60 -18.43
C THR A 14 8.31 -5.38 -19.26
N HIS A 15 9.24 -4.58 -18.75
CA HIS A 15 9.72 -3.38 -19.44
C HIS A 15 10.58 -3.81 -20.63
N PRO A 16 10.22 -3.41 -21.87
CA PRO A 16 10.89 -3.93 -23.07
C PRO A 16 12.35 -3.50 -23.18
N GLU A 17 12.72 -2.36 -22.61
CA GLU A 17 14.08 -1.84 -22.69
C GLU A 17 15.02 -2.47 -21.67
N SER A 18 14.55 -2.69 -20.44
CA SER A 18 15.39 -3.19 -19.33
C SER A 18 15.25 -4.68 -19.08
N GLY A 19 14.17 -5.30 -19.54
CA GLY A 19 13.82 -6.69 -19.22
C GLY A 19 13.32 -6.88 -17.78
N VAL A 20 13.19 -5.82 -17.02
CA VAL A 20 12.69 -5.89 -15.63
C VAL A 20 11.19 -6.18 -15.63
N THR A 21 10.77 -7.14 -14.83
CA THR A 21 9.34 -7.46 -14.65
C THR A 21 8.83 -6.83 -13.36
N SER A 22 7.81 -6.00 -13.50
CA SER A 22 7.04 -5.43 -12.39
C SER A 22 5.76 -6.24 -12.17
N TYR A 23 5.42 -6.46 -10.92
CA TYR A 23 4.18 -7.16 -10.55
C TYR A 23 3.22 -6.18 -9.92
N VAL A 24 2.15 -5.86 -10.64
CA VAL A 24 1.13 -4.90 -10.18
C VAL A 24 0.10 -5.65 -9.35
N LEU A 25 -0.17 -5.16 -8.16
CA LEU A 25 -1.22 -5.73 -7.31
C LEU A 25 -2.59 -5.48 -7.96
N THR A 26 -3.16 -6.53 -8.54
CA THR A 26 -4.44 -6.46 -9.25
C THR A 26 -5.64 -6.70 -8.34
N ARG A 27 -5.45 -7.42 -7.25
CA ARG A 27 -6.50 -7.62 -6.26
C ARG A 27 -6.75 -6.32 -5.53
N LYS A 28 -7.89 -5.69 -5.81
CA LYS A 28 -8.18 -4.34 -5.31
C LYS A 28 -9.22 -4.34 -4.20
N VAL A 29 -8.94 -3.55 -3.18
CA VAL A 29 -9.89 -3.18 -2.12
C VAL A 29 -10.37 -1.74 -2.27
N ALA A 30 -9.80 -0.99 -3.22
CA ALA A 30 -10.16 0.39 -3.51
C ALA A 30 -9.98 0.69 -5.00
N PRO A 31 -10.71 1.67 -5.58
CA PRO A 31 -10.54 2.07 -6.98
C PRO A 31 -9.14 2.56 -7.30
N LEU A 32 -8.52 3.30 -6.36
CA LEU A 32 -7.13 3.74 -6.47
C LEU A 32 -6.33 3.15 -5.33
N GLN A 33 -5.22 2.49 -5.67
CA GLN A 33 -4.25 1.94 -4.73
C GLN A 33 -2.86 2.40 -5.17
N GLN A 34 -2.10 2.98 -4.23
CA GLN A 34 -0.79 3.51 -4.54
C GLN A 34 0.16 3.31 -3.36
N GLY A 35 1.41 3.01 -3.65
CA GLY A 35 2.47 2.99 -2.64
C GLY A 35 2.69 4.37 -2.04
N PHE A 36 3.36 4.41 -0.89
CA PHE A 36 3.67 5.66 -0.22
C PHE A 36 4.63 6.52 -1.04
N TYR A 37 4.76 7.78 -0.65
CA TYR A 37 5.68 8.69 -1.31
C TYR A 37 7.09 8.10 -1.32
N PHE A 38 7.83 8.31 -2.40
CA PHE A 38 9.08 7.59 -2.68
C PHE A 38 10.17 7.69 -1.59
N VAL A 39 10.09 8.68 -0.71
CA VAL A 39 11.04 8.82 0.42
C VAL A 39 10.66 7.98 1.63
N ASN A 40 9.46 7.39 1.64
CA ASN A 40 8.98 6.55 2.73
C ASN A 40 8.79 5.12 2.25
N GLU A 41 9.31 4.18 3.02
CA GLU A 41 9.11 2.77 2.68
C GLU A 41 7.65 2.36 2.87
N SER A 42 7.18 1.50 1.97
CA SER A 42 5.85 0.92 2.03
C SER A 42 5.86 -0.51 2.56
N MET A 43 7.03 -1.11 2.67
CA MET A 43 7.17 -2.53 3.00
C MET A 43 7.90 -2.71 4.33
N SER A 44 7.45 -3.70 5.13
CA SER A 44 8.18 -4.11 6.31
C SER A 44 9.53 -4.74 5.94
N ALA A 45 10.50 -4.67 6.86
CA ALA A 45 11.87 -5.13 6.58
C ALA A 45 11.95 -6.62 6.24
N ASP A 46 11.04 -7.42 6.80
CA ASP A 46 10.96 -8.86 6.51
C ASP A 46 10.25 -9.17 5.18
N GLY A 47 9.74 -8.15 4.48
CA GLY A 47 9.04 -8.31 3.22
C GLY A 47 7.63 -8.87 3.34
N ARG A 48 7.10 -9.00 4.54
CA ARG A 48 5.78 -9.61 4.75
C ARG A 48 4.64 -8.67 4.42
N TYR A 49 4.71 -7.41 4.87
CA TYR A 49 3.61 -6.46 4.74
C TYR A 49 3.96 -5.36 3.75
N LEU A 50 3.12 -5.16 2.75
CA LEU A 50 3.17 -4.01 1.85
C LEU A 50 1.99 -3.11 2.20
N TRP A 51 2.29 -1.93 2.74
CA TRP A 51 1.30 -0.91 3.00
C TRP A 51 1.14 0.00 1.79
N PHE A 52 -0.08 0.44 1.55
CA PHE A 52 -0.39 1.36 0.46
C PHE A 52 -1.55 2.24 0.87
N TYR A 53 -1.77 3.33 0.14
CA TYR A 53 -2.96 4.11 0.38
C TYR A 53 -4.05 3.81 -0.65
N CYS A 54 -5.28 3.98 -0.18
CA CYS A 54 -6.50 3.77 -0.93
C CYS A 54 -7.21 5.10 -1.11
N ALA A 55 -7.79 5.33 -2.28
CA ALA A 55 -8.63 6.47 -2.53
C ALA A 55 -9.90 6.04 -3.26
N PHE A 56 -10.98 6.73 -2.93
CA PHE A 56 -12.31 6.45 -3.48
C PHE A 56 -12.84 7.74 -4.15
N PRO A 57 -12.44 8.01 -5.40
CA PRO A 57 -12.91 9.22 -6.09
C PRO A 57 -14.43 9.29 -6.13
N PRO A 58 -15.02 10.51 -6.00
CA PRO A 58 -14.36 11.82 -5.97
C PRO A 58 -13.87 12.26 -4.59
N SER A 59 -14.01 11.47 -3.54
CA SER A 59 -13.72 11.88 -2.17
C SER A 59 -12.24 11.88 -1.82
N GLY A 60 -11.44 11.05 -2.45
CA GLY A 60 -10.00 10.98 -2.16
C GLY A 60 -9.22 11.98 -3.01
N THR A 61 -8.47 12.86 -2.36
CA THR A 61 -7.55 13.81 -3.03
C THR A 61 -6.12 13.58 -2.58
N ALA A 62 -5.17 14.35 -3.13
CA ALA A 62 -3.78 14.28 -2.70
C ALA A 62 -3.58 14.73 -1.24
N HIS A 63 -4.56 15.44 -0.67
CA HIS A 63 -4.43 16.08 0.64
C HIS A 63 -5.37 15.50 1.70
N CYS A 64 -6.42 14.80 1.30
CA CYS A 64 -7.40 14.27 2.26
C CYS A 64 -8.17 13.09 1.66
N GLY A 65 -8.86 12.35 2.52
CA GLY A 65 -9.73 11.26 2.09
C GLY A 65 -8.98 10.00 1.66
N ARG A 66 -7.68 9.91 1.95
CA ARG A 66 -6.91 8.70 1.72
C ARG A 66 -6.94 7.83 2.97
N THR A 67 -6.98 6.53 2.75
CA THR A 67 -7.02 5.53 3.81
C THR A 67 -5.96 4.46 3.55
N LEU A 68 -5.67 3.65 4.56
CA LEU A 68 -4.63 2.63 4.46
C LEU A 68 -5.18 1.28 4.00
N GLY A 69 -4.38 0.61 3.18
CA GLY A 69 -4.55 -0.79 2.85
C GLY A 69 -3.24 -1.54 3.09
N VAL A 70 -3.32 -2.85 3.23
CA VAL A 70 -2.16 -3.70 3.43
C VAL A 70 -2.31 -5.00 2.65
N MET A 71 -1.22 -5.45 2.07
CA MET A 71 -1.07 -6.79 1.50
C MET A 71 -0.17 -7.61 2.42
N ASP A 72 -0.66 -8.75 2.87
CA ASP A 72 0.14 -9.73 3.60
C ASP A 72 0.69 -10.75 2.61
N PHE A 73 1.99 -10.71 2.34
CA PHE A 73 2.65 -11.61 1.39
C PHE A 73 2.76 -13.04 1.91
N GLN A 74 2.55 -13.27 3.19
CA GLN A 74 2.56 -14.64 3.73
C GLN A 74 1.23 -15.35 3.47
N THR A 75 0.11 -14.64 3.61
CA THR A 75 -1.23 -15.24 3.50
C THR A 75 -1.92 -14.93 2.18
N GLY A 76 -1.48 -13.91 1.44
CA GLY A 76 -2.14 -13.41 0.25
C GLY A 76 -3.35 -12.52 0.54
N GLU A 77 -3.58 -12.16 1.79
CA GLU A 77 -4.70 -11.33 2.19
C GLU A 77 -4.45 -9.86 1.89
N VAL A 78 -5.45 -9.20 1.33
CA VAL A 78 -5.45 -7.76 1.09
C VAL A 78 -6.57 -7.15 1.91
N ARG A 79 -6.24 -6.17 2.77
CA ARG A 79 -7.20 -5.53 3.67
C ARG A 79 -7.22 -4.04 3.47
N HIS A 80 -8.38 -3.44 3.77
CA HIS A 80 -8.59 -2.00 3.78
C HIS A 80 -9.05 -1.56 5.18
N TYR A 81 -8.50 -0.46 5.65
CA TYR A 81 -8.84 0.12 6.95
C TYR A 81 -9.46 1.51 6.77
N PRO A 82 -10.79 1.58 6.65
CA PRO A 82 -11.47 2.86 6.37
C PRO A 82 -11.36 3.89 7.51
N GLU A 83 -11.05 3.45 8.73
CA GLU A 83 -10.85 4.32 9.88
C GLU A 83 -9.52 5.08 9.87
N THR A 84 -8.60 4.74 8.96
CA THR A 84 -7.24 5.28 8.95
C THR A 84 -7.07 6.47 8.02
N GLN A 85 -8.00 7.40 8.02
CA GLN A 85 -7.91 8.58 7.17
C GLN A 85 -6.72 9.45 7.58
N PHE A 86 -5.83 9.72 6.64
CA PHE A 86 -4.64 10.52 6.89
C PHE A 86 -4.61 11.78 6.03
N GLY A 87 -3.84 12.77 6.49
CA GLY A 87 -3.71 14.07 5.86
C GLY A 87 -2.56 14.13 4.84
N GLU A 88 -1.88 15.26 4.80
CA GLU A 88 -0.87 15.57 3.79
C GLU A 88 0.41 14.73 3.92
N ALA A 89 0.82 14.44 5.15
CA ALA A 89 2.03 13.68 5.38
C ALA A 89 1.83 12.22 4.99
N SER A 90 2.81 11.65 4.30
CA SER A 90 2.81 10.23 3.98
C SER A 90 2.90 9.39 5.26
N PRO A 91 2.18 8.29 5.35
CA PRO A 91 2.34 7.37 6.46
C PRO A 91 3.77 6.81 6.53
N PHE A 92 4.13 6.33 7.69
CA PHE A 92 5.46 5.76 7.96
C PHE A 92 5.31 4.31 8.41
N VAL A 93 6.12 3.44 7.82
CA VAL A 93 6.19 2.03 8.23
C VAL A 93 7.44 1.82 9.05
N ASP A 94 7.26 1.31 10.28
CA ASP A 94 8.37 0.82 11.08
C ASP A 94 8.83 -0.53 10.50
N GLY A 95 10.00 -0.54 9.87
CA GLY A 95 10.52 -1.73 9.21
C GLY A 95 10.71 -2.93 10.15
N GLN A 96 11.01 -2.70 11.42
CA GLN A 96 11.25 -3.79 12.37
C GLN A 96 9.96 -4.46 12.85
N THR A 97 8.93 -3.67 13.13
CA THR A 97 7.67 -4.18 13.66
C THR A 97 6.61 -4.44 12.59
N GLY A 98 6.73 -3.79 11.42
CA GLY A 98 5.71 -3.81 10.39
C GLY A 98 4.51 -2.90 10.70
N ASN A 99 4.56 -2.17 11.80
CA ASN A 99 3.50 -1.22 12.16
C ASN A 99 3.53 0.00 11.26
N VAL A 100 2.35 0.56 10.99
CA VAL A 100 2.21 1.79 10.23
C VAL A 100 1.72 2.92 11.15
N TYR A 101 2.26 4.10 10.93
CA TYR A 101 1.88 5.32 11.65
C TYR A 101 1.36 6.34 10.65
N TRP A 102 0.26 7.00 10.99
CA TRP A 102 -0.33 8.05 10.14
C TRP A 102 -0.76 9.23 10.98
N GLN A 103 -0.93 10.37 10.33
CA GLN A 103 -1.40 11.57 10.98
C GLN A 103 -2.59 12.17 10.21
N ASN A 104 -3.49 12.82 10.92
CA ASN A 104 -4.70 13.39 10.35
C ASN A 104 -4.98 14.81 10.83
N GLY A 105 -3.98 15.56 11.31
CA GLY A 105 -4.14 16.89 11.83
C GLY A 105 -4.61 16.96 13.29
N ARG A 106 -5.10 15.85 13.86
CA ARG A 106 -5.50 15.77 15.28
C ARG A 106 -4.48 15.03 16.12
N GLY A 107 -3.64 14.22 15.49
CA GLY A 107 -2.64 13.44 16.20
C GLY A 107 -1.97 12.41 15.29
N VAL A 108 -1.11 11.62 15.90
CA VAL A 108 -0.42 10.49 15.26
C VAL A 108 -1.04 9.20 15.78
N TRP A 109 -1.34 8.30 14.87
CA TRP A 109 -2.02 7.03 15.14
C TRP A 109 -1.16 5.85 14.70
N LYS A 110 -1.50 4.70 15.22
CA LYS A 110 -0.80 3.46 14.90
C LYS A 110 -1.79 2.32 14.63
#